data_46c9da19c81e67522893ddf80a269351
#
_entry.id   46c9da19c81e67522893ddf80a269351
#
_cell.length_a   1.000
_cell.length_b   1.000
_cell.length_c   1.000
_cell.angle_alpha   90.00
_cell.angle_beta   90.00
_cell.angle_gamma   90.00
#
_symmetry.space_group_name_H-M   'P 1'
#
loop_
_entity.id
_entity.type
_entity.pdbx_description
1 polymer ?
#
loop_
_entity_poly.entity_id
_entity_poly.type
_entity_poly.pdbx_seq_one_letter_code
_entity_poly.pdbx_strand_id
1 'polypeptide(L)'
;MKKHIRIALAAVCAFAMMGAFALAGCSSNTAPQKAEEPQQTEEQHEAVELQLFAANSLSKAMDAVQQLYAQDHDWVTFKDTQYLSSGELNEQLAGGAYADVLISASKSKMDEAVEKGYVDESTRFDMFKNDLVMVAGEDSELAKTYADQNFTLEDLAAGTYSVAVGDASVPAGNYANQALSTVGCFVDTSGKTGKDAAGTDGSYDGTPLEGKVNLQSSVGNVCKQAQSGAVDVAFVYSSDVYRFGGVKVIGVVPADTHKNIVYPAAICKDSTQSEAAKEFIEWATTDADAKKLWQEWGFELVS
;
A
#
# COMPACT_ATOMS: atom_id res chain seq x y z
N MET A 1 -17.32 -9.09 -44.78
CA MET A 1 -16.63 -9.50 -46.03
C MET A 1 -15.17 -9.85 -45.68
N LYS A 2 -14.80 -11.14 -45.88
CA LYS A 2 -13.50 -11.71 -46.34
C LYS A 2 -12.25 -11.35 -45.49
N LYS A 3 -11.34 -12.22 -45.15
CA LYS A 3 -11.14 -13.69 -45.30
C LYS A 3 -9.95 -14.11 -44.42
N HIS A 4 -10.04 -15.31 -43.93
CA HIS A 4 -9.01 -16.16 -43.35
C HIS A 4 -7.69 -16.21 -44.12
N ILE A 5 -6.58 -16.51 -43.44
CA ILE A 5 -5.63 -17.55 -43.91
C ILE A 5 -4.96 -18.19 -42.70
N ARG A 6 -5.16 -19.49 -42.56
CA ARG A 6 -4.39 -20.46 -41.77
C ARG A 6 -3.28 -20.99 -42.67
N ILE A 7 -2.08 -21.21 -42.14
CA ILE A 7 -1.15 -22.21 -42.72
C ILE A 7 -0.53 -22.96 -41.55
N ALA A 8 -0.85 -24.22 -41.47
CA ALA A 8 -0.10 -25.25 -40.75
C ALA A 8 0.88 -25.90 -41.71
N LEU A 9 2.06 -26.24 -41.23
CA LEU A 9 2.84 -27.29 -41.88
C LEU A 9 3.66 -28.06 -40.84
N ALA A 10 3.30 -29.32 -40.70
CA ALA A 10 4.03 -30.35 -40.00
C ALA A 10 5.08 -30.96 -40.96
N ALA A 11 6.25 -31.34 -40.46
CA ALA A 11 7.07 -32.36 -41.10
C ALA A 11 7.88 -33.14 -40.06
N VAL A 12 7.49 -34.38 -39.92
CA VAL A 12 8.16 -35.50 -39.25
C VAL A 12 9.31 -35.98 -40.16
N CYS A 13 10.48 -36.30 -39.62
CA CYS A 13 11.35 -37.33 -40.16
C CYS A 13 12.16 -37.97 -39.03
N ALA A 14 11.82 -39.19 -38.73
CA ALA A 14 12.64 -40.15 -38.02
C ALA A 14 13.62 -40.80 -38.98
N PHE A 15 14.83 -41.05 -38.57
CA PHE A 15 15.66 -42.14 -39.10
C PHE A 15 16.58 -42.71 -38.02
N ALA A 16 16.42 -43.99 -37.79
CA ALA A 16 17.31 -44.88 -37.03
C ALA A 16 18.30 -45.51 -37.99
N MET A 17 19.50 -45.86 -37.54
CA MET A 17 20.19 -47.13 -37.72
C MET A 17 21.65 -47.02 -37.28
N MET A 18 22.05 -47.78 -36.32
CA MET A 18 22.88 -48.99 -36.27
C MET A 18 24.23 -48.96 -37.00
N GLY A 19 25.26 -49.32 -36.23
CA GLY A 19 26.33 -50.14 -36.77
C GLY A 19 27.75 -49.91 -36.23
N ALA A 20 28.12 -50.68 -35.22
CA ALA A 20 29.32 -51.56 -35.09
C ALA A 20 30.78 -51.02 -35.18
N PHE A 21 31.47 -51.28 -34.05
CA PHE A 21 32.82 -51.77 -33.86
C PHE A 21 33.97 -51.37 -34.81
N ALA A 22 35.03 -50.83 -34.24
CA ALA A 22 36.38 -51.44 -34.29
C ALA A 22 37.43 -50.72 -33.43
N LEU A 23 38.35 -51.47 -32.94
CA LEU A 23 39.41 -51.23 -31.95
C LEU A 23 40.61 -50.39 -32.45
N ALA A 24 41.23 -49.77 -31.44
CA ALA A 24 42.65 -49.54 -31.29
C ALA A 24 43.35 -48.39 -32.03
N GLY A 25 44.00 -47.56 -31.20
CA GLY A 25 45.07 -46.67 -31.68
C GLY A 25 45.35 -45.53 -30.66
N CYS A 26 46.29 -45.74 -29.74
CA CYS A 26 46.89 -44.70 -28.93
C CYS A 26 47.52 -43.62 -29.80
N SER A 27 47.12 -42.36 -29.67
CA SER A 27 48.04 -41.26 -29.92
C SER A 27 47.54 -40.03 -29.18
N SER A 28 48.36 -39.50 -28.30
CA SER A 28 48.22 -38.30 -27.55
C SER A 28 48.06 -37.09 -28.48
N ASN A 29 46.86 -36.42 -28.41
CA ASN A 29 46.76 -35.08 -28.92
C ASN A 29 45.78 -34.31 -28.01
N THR A 30 46.31 -33.36 -27.28
CA THR A 30 45.61 -32.47 -26.37
C THR A 30 44.74 -31.51 -27.20
N ALA A 31 43.46 -31.78 -27.30
CA ALA A 31 42.47 -30.81 -27.80
C ALA A 31 41.99 -29.90 -26.65
N PRO A 32 41.74 -28.61 -26.88
CA PRO A 32 41.30 -27.72 -25.83
C PRO A 32 39.91 -28.12 -25.37
N GLN A 33 39.76 -28.32 -24.06
CA GLN A 33 38.46 -28.45 -23.38
C GLN A 33 37.63 -27.20 -23.66
N LYS A 34 36.54 -27.41 -24.36
CA LYS A 34 35.45 -26.43 -24.46
C LYS A 34 34.95 -26.24 -23.05
N ALA A 35 35.08 -25.01 -22.55
CA ALA A 35 34.47 -24.63 -21.27
C ALA A 35 32.97 -24.92 -21.35
N GLU A 36 32.47 -25.75 -20.45
CA GLU A 36 31.05 -25.90 -20.20
C GLU A 36 30.58 -24.56 -19.64
N GLU A 37 29.65 -23.91 -20.35
CA GLU A 37 28.87 -22.80 -19.82
C GLU A 37 28.15 -23.29 -18.55
N PRO A 38 28.10 -22.46 -17.48
CA PRO A 38 27.36 -22.84 -16.32
C PRO A 38 25.87 -22.99 -16.70
N GLN A 39 25.36 -24.20 -16.62
CA GLN A 39 23.92 -24.43 -16.64
C GLN A 39 23.35 -23.66 -15.44
N GLN A 40 22.61 -22.60 -15.71
CA GLN A 40 21.67 -22.03 -14.75
C GLN A 40 20.71 -23.18 -14.42
N THR A 41 20.79 -23.65 -13.19
CA THR A 41 19.76 -24.49 -12.60
C THR A 41 18.56 -23.56 -12.46
N GLU A 42 17.54 -23.71 -13.30
CA GLU A 42 16.22 -23.14 -13.05
C GLU A 42 15.77 -23.77 -11.73
N GLU A 43 15.69 -22.98 -10.68
CA GLU A 43 15.05 -23.40 -9.44
C GLU A 43 13.59 -23.65 -9.79
N GLN A 44 13.16 -24.91 -9.73
CA GLN A 44 11.77 -25.29 -9.90
C GLN A 44 11.02 -24.90 -8.64
N HIS A 45 10.37 -23.74 -8.67
CA HIS A 45 9.42 -23.32 -7.64
C HIS A 45 8.11 -24.11 -7.78
N GLU A 46 7.55 -24.55 -6.67
CA GLU A 46 6.17 -25.06 -6.65
C GLU A 46 5.20 -23.89 -6.84
N ALA A 47 4.11 -24.11 -7.59
CA ALA A 47 3.10 -23.08 -7.81
C ALA A 47 2.43 -22.68 -6.50
N VAL A 48 2.40 -21.39 -6.21
CA VAL A 48 1.87 -20.80 -4.98
C VAL A 48 0.75 -19.81 -5.30
N GLU A 49 -0.29 -19.80 -4.47
CA GLU A 49 -1.36 -18.82 -4.52
C GLU A 49 -1.41 -18.05 -3.20
N LEU A 50 -1.04 -16.75 -3.22
CA LEU A 50 -0.98 -15.89 -2.04
C LEU A 50 -2.31 -15.15 -1.80
N GLN A 51 -2.74 -15.10 -0.54
CA GLN A 51 -3.86 -14.30 -0.07
C GLN A 51 -3.36 -13.11 0.74
N LEU A 52 -3.59 -11.90 0.25
CA LEU A 52 -3.23 -10.68 0.95
C LEU A 52 -4.44 -10.02 1.59
N PHE A 53 -4.24 -9.55 2.82
CA PHE A 53 -5.12 -8.63 3.53
C PHE A 53 -4.41 -7.28 3.62
N ALA A 54 -4.90 -6.27 2.93
CA ALA A 54 -4.24 -4.98 2.82
C ALA A 54 -5.21 -3.83 3.11
N ALA A 55 -4.69 -2.79 3.76
CA ALA A 55 -5.47 -1.58 3.98
C ALA A 55 -6.03 -1.04 2.65
N ASN A 56 -7.28 -0.61 2.66
CA ASN A 56 -8.02 -0.20 1.46
C ASN A 56 -7.31 0.92 0.67
N SER A 57 -6.52 1.78 1.32
CA SER A 57 -5.72 2.82 0.67
C SER A 57 -4.66 2.26 -0.30
N LEU A 58 -4.22 1.01 -0.12
CA LEU A 58 -3.21 0.36 -0.96
C LEU A 58 -3.77 -0.24 -2.26
N SER A 59 -5.09 -0.33 -2.44
CA SER A 59 -5.70 -1.19 -3.45
C SER A 59 -5.11 -1.05 -4.85
N LYS A 60 -5.03 0.17 -5.40
CA LYS A 60 -4.53 0.38 -6.76
C LYS A 60 -3.02 0.13 -6.90
N ALA A 61 -2.26 0.59 -5.91
CA ALA A 61 -0.81 0.42 -5.92
C ALA A 61 -0.42 -1.05 -5.75
N MET A 62 -1.07 -1.75 -4.82
CA MET A 62 -0.80 -3.17 -4.56
C MET A 62 -1.19 -4.04 -5.76
N ASP A 63 -2.34 -3.80 -6.40
CA ASP A 63 -2.73 -4.54 -7.61
C ASP A 63 -1.67 -4.38 -8.72
N ALA A 64 -1.13 -3.18 -8.91
CA ALA A 64 -0.08 -2.92 -9.89
C ALA A 64 1.24 -3.65 -9.53
N VAL A 65 1.61 -3.66 -8.25
CA VAL A 65 2.82 -4.35 -7.76
C VAL A 65 2.68 -5.87 -7.87
N GLN A 66 1.51 -6.44 -7.54
CA GLN A 66 1.23 -7.87 -7.73
C GLN A 66 1.32 -8.27 -9.21
N GLN A 67 0.76 -7.45 -10.11
CA GLN A 67 0.85 -7.69 -11.56
C GLN A 67 2.29 -7.61 -12.06
N LEU A 68 3.10 -6.69 -11.54
CA LEU A 68 4.51 -6.59 -11.90
C LEU A 68 5.29 -7.81 -11.41
N TYR A 69 5.09 -8.21 -10.15
CA TYR A 69 5.75 -9.39 -9.57
C TYR A 69 5.47 -10.67 -10.36
N ALA A 70 4.21 -10.89 -10.72
CA ALA A 70 3.78 -12.09 -11.46
C ALA A 70 4.34 -12.18 -12.89
N GLN A 71 4.92 -11.10 -13.46
CA GLN A 71 5.55 -11.15 -14.78
C GLN A 71 6.86 -11.94 -14.76
N ASP A 72 7.62 -11.83 -13.67
CA ASP A 72 8.94 -12.47 -13.53
C ASP A 72 8.90 -13.70 -12.58
N HIS A 73 7.75 -13.91 -11.89
CA HIS A 73 7.53 -14.99 -10.93
C HIS A 73 6.26 -15.77 -11.31
N ASP A 74 6.26 -16.42 -12.46
CA ASP A 74 5.11 -17.12 -13.06
C ASP A 74 4.55 -18.27 -12.20
N TRP A 75 5.33 -18.71 -11.21
CA TRP A 75 4.93 -19.70 -10.20
C TRP A 75 4.08 -19.10 -9.05
N VAL A 76 3.97 -17.74 -8.95
CA VAL A 76 3.14 -17.08 -7.94
C VAL A 76 1.88 -16.50 -8.58
N THR A 77 0.75 -16.81 -7.97
CA THR A 77 -0.54 -16.18 -8.25
C THR A 77 -1.09 -15.52 -6.99
N PHE A 78 -2.02 -14.58 -7.16
CA PHE A 78 -2.66 -13.88 -6.06
C PHE A 78 -4.16 -14.14 -6.10
N LYS A 79 -4.75 -14.50 -4.95
CA LYS A 79 -6.19 -14.42 -4.75
C LYS A 79 -6.64 -12.97 -4.75
N ASP A 80 -7.94 -12.74 -4.90
CA ASP A 80 -8.51 -11.40 -4.73
C ASP A 80 -8.11 -10.83 -3.38
N THR A 81 -7.22 -9.85 -3.39
CA THR A 81 -6.75 -9.19 -2.17
C THR A 81 -7.92 -8.54 -1.44
N GLN A 82 -8.01 -8.77 -0.13
CA GLN A 82 -9.03 -8.14 0.69
C GLN A 82 -8.60 -6.73 1.06
N TYR A 83 -9.25 -5.73 0.46
CA TYR A 83 -9.00 -4.31 0.71
C TYR A 83 -10.09 -3.72 1.61
N LEU A 84 -9.80 -3.67 2.92
CA LEU A 84 -10.73 -3.18 3.94
C LEU A 84 -10.03 -2.16 4.86
N SER A 85 -10.76 -1.64 5.85
CA SER A 85 -10.12 -0.92 6.95
C SER A 85 -9.27 -1.88 7.78
N SER A 86 -8.21 -1.36 8.40
CA SER A 86 -7.32 -2.20 9.22
C SER A 86 -8.04 -2.90 10.39
N GLY A 87 -9.11 -2.30 10.89
CA GLY A 87 -9.95 -2.92 11.93
C GLY A 87 -10.76 -4.09 11.39
N GLU A 88 -11.42 -3.93 10.23
CA GLU A 88 -12.20 -5.00 9.59
C GLU A 88 -11.31 -6.17 9.17
N LEU A 89 -10.07 -5.92 8.73
CA LEU A 89 -9.11 -6.99 8.43
C LEU A 89 -8.79 -7.82 9.69
N ASN A 90 -8.58 -7.17 10.83
CA ASN A 90 -8.39 -7.86 12.11
C ASN A 90 -9.64 -8.65 12.52
N GLU A 91 -10.84 -8.12 12.29
CA GLU A 91 -12.10 -8.83 12.55
C GLU A 91 -12.25 -10.08 11.68
N GLN A 92 -11.84 -10.02 10.40
CA GLN A 92 -11.83 -11.20 9.54
C GLN A 92 -10.85 -12.26 10.02
N LEU A 93 -9.62 -11.87 10.41
CA LEU A 93 -8.65 -12.79 11.00
C LEU A 93 -9.17 -13.40 12.30
N ALA A 94 -9.84 -12.61 13.16
CA ALA A 94 -10.51 -13.09 14.37
C ALA A 94 -11.61 -14.09 14.06
N GLY A 95 -12.30 -13.96 12.93
CA GLY A 95 -13.30 -14.87 12.42
C GLY A 95 -12.74 -16.14 11.78
N GLY A 96 -11.40 -16.29 11.71
CA GLY A 96 -10.73 -17.44 11.11
C GLY A 96 -10.52 -17.34 9.60
N ALA A 97 -10.62 -16.14 9.03
CA ALA A 97 -10.28 -15.94 7.62
C ALA A 97 -8.77 -16.12 7.41
N TYR A 98 -8.41 -16.81 6.33
CA TYR A 98 -7.02 -17.08 5.98
C TYR A 98 -6.41 -15.90 5.21
N ALA A 99 -5.19 -15.54 5.58
CA ALA A 99 -4.34 -14.65 4.82
C ALA A 99 -2.87 -15.05 5.00
N ASP A 100 -2.03 -14.76 4.01
CA ASP A 100 -0.58 -14.94 4.09
C ASP A 100 0.11 -13.68 4.60
N VAL A 101 -0.39 -12.50 4.19
CA VAL A 101 0.18 -11.20 4.56
C VAL A 101 -0.92 -10.29 5.09
N LEU A 102 -0.63 -9.58 6.18
CA LEU A 102 -1.43 -8.44 6.65
C LEU A 102 -0.62 -7.14 6.47
N ILE A 103 -1.20 -6.16 5.77
CA ILE A 103 -0.65 -4.81 5.63
C ILE A 103 -1.68 -3.80 6.18
N SER A 104 -1.36 -3.21 7.31
CA SER A 104 -2.24 -2.29 8.04
C SER A 104 -1.86 -0.83 7.78
N ALA A 105 -2.84 0.06 7.62
CA ALA A 105 -2.63 1.52 7.63
C ALA A 105 -2.59 2.11 9.05
N SER A 106 -2.50 1.27 10.07
CA SER A 106 -2.52 1.68 11.47
C SER A 106 -1.56 0.85 12.30
N LYS A 107 -0.59 1.53 12.93
CA LYS A 107 0.34 0.88 13.86
C LYS A 107 -0.41 0.19 15.00
N SER A 108 -1.40 0.87 15.60
CA SER A 108 -2.17 0.30 16.72
C SER A 108 -2.99 -0.92 16.31
N LYS A 109 -3.48 -0.99 15.05
CA LYS A 109 -4.18 -2.18 14.57
C LYS A 109 -3.22 -3.34 14.26
N MET A 110 -1.99 -3.06 13.86
CA MET A 110 -0.96 -4.08 13.77
C MET A 110 -0.52 -4.54 15.18
N ASP A 111 -0.39 -3.63 16.16
CA ASP A 111 -0.12 -3.98 17.55
C ASP A 111 -1.21 -4.94 18.10
N GLU A 112 -2.48 -4.66 17.80
CA GLU A 112 -3.61 -5.53 18.14
C GLU A 112 -3.50 -6.91 17.44
N ALA A 113 -3.13 -6.95 16.17
CA ALA A 113 -2.94 -8.20 15.42
C ALA A 113 -1.82 -9.07 16.02
N VAL A 114 -0.71 -8.44 16.46
CA VAL A 114 0.37 -9.11 17.18
C VAL A 114 -0.12 -9.65 18.53
N GLU A 115 -0.78 -8.81 19.33
CA GLU A 115 -1.29 -9.21 20.67
C GLU A 115 -2.28 -10.38 20.57
N LYS A 116 -3.13 -10.38 19.55
CA LYS A 116 -4.10 -11.44 19.30
C LYS A 116 -3.48 -12.69 18.65
N GLY A 117 -2.21 -12.64 18.23
CA GLY A 117 -1.50 -13.74 17.60
C GLY A 117 -1.95 -14.03 16.15
N TYR A 118 -2.47 -13.04 15.44
CA TYR A 118 -2.86 -13.20 14.03
C TYR A 118 -1.66 -13.15 13.09
N VAL A 119 -0.59 -12.48 13.49
CA VAL A 119 0.64 -12.33 12.70
C VAL A 119 1.86 -12.82 13.49
N ASP A 120 2.91 -13.18 12.76
CA ASP A 120 4.23 -13.47 13.34
C ASP A 120 4.95 -12.13 13.57
N GLU A 121 5.08 -11.74 14.85
CA GLU A 121 5.73 -10.50 15.28
C GLU A 121 7.16 -10.36 14.73
N SER A 122 7.88 -11.49 14.59
CA SER A 122 9.26 -11.49 14.09
C SER A 122 9.39 -11.06 12.63
N THR A 123 8.29 -11.09 11.87
CA THR A 123 8.23 -10.69 10.47
C THR A 123 7.72 -9.26 10.28
N ARG A 124 7.33 -8.61 11.38
CA ARG A 124 6.75 -7.26 11.32
C ARG A 124 7.80 -6.21 10.99
N PHE A 125 7.45 -5.30 10.09
CA PHE A 125 8.23 -4.11 9.79
C PHE A 125 7.31 -2.97 9.29
N ASP A 126 7.78 -1.72 9.40
CA ASP A 126 7.07 -0.58 8.84
C ASP A 126 7.40 -0.48 7.34
N MET A 127 6.41 -0.76 6.48
CA MET A 127 6.58 -0.82 5.03
C MET A 127 6.58 0.56 4.38
N PHE A 128 5.59 1.40 4.73
CA PHE A 128 5.44 2.75 4.18
C PHE A 128 5.32 3.80 5.26
N LYS A 129 5.73 5.02 4.90
CA LYS A 129 5.31 6.26 5.52
C LYS A 129 4.25 6.93 4.64
N ASN A 130 3.44 7.78 5.25
CA ASN A 130 2.51 8.62 4.54
C ASN A 130 2.42 9.99 5.23
N ASP A 131 2.09 11.02 4.48
CA ASP A 131 1.83 12.34 5.03
C ASP A 131 0.34 12.58 5.16
N LEU A 132 -0.04 13.26 6.23
CA LEU A 132 -1.35 13.87 6.33
C LEU A 132 -1.32 15.21 5.60
N VAL A 133 -2.26 15.41 4.70
CA VAL A 133 -2.32 16.64 3.90
C VAL A 133 -3.70 17.29 4.01
N MET A 134 -3.71 18.60 3.87
CA MET A 134 -4.91 19.39 3.67
C MET A 134 -5.13 19.57 2.18
N VAL A 135 -6.31 19.24 1.69
CA VAL A 135 -6.68 19.35 0.28
C VAL A 135 -7.91 20.23 0.10
N ALA A 136 -8.02 20.85 -1.07
CA ALA A 136 -9.21 21.54 -1.53
C ALA A 136 -9.64 21.00 -2.91
N GLY A 137 -10.87 21.25 -3.32
CA GLY A 137 -11.32 20.89 -4.67
C GLY A 137 -10.40 21.48 -5.73
N GLU A 138 -10.06 20.70 -6.76
CA GLU A 138 -9.03 21.05 -7.74
C GLU A 138 -9.25 22.40 -8.42
N ASP A 139 -10.52 22.76 -8.69
CA ASP A 139 -10.90 23.99 -9.37
C ASP A 139 -11.24 25.15 -8.40
N SER A 140 -11.15 24.92 -7.07
CA SER A 140 -11.50 25.90 -6.06
C SER A 140 -10.54 27.10 -6.05
N GLU A 141 -11.02 28.25 -5.58
CA GLU A 141 -10.16 29.43 -5.37
C GLU A 141 -9.10 29.15 -4.30
N LEU A 142 -9.42 28.30 -3.31
CA LEU A 142 -8.47 27.93 -2.27
C LEU A 142 -7.28 27.14 -2.85
N ALA A 143 -7.54 26.17 -3.73
CA ALA A 143 -6.51 25.41 -4.41
C ALA A 143 -5.61 26.29 -5.32
N LYS A 144 -6.17 27.35 -5.90
CA LYS A 144 -5.40 28.32 -6.72
C LYS A 144 -4.55 29.23 -5.83
N THR A 145 -5.13 29.72 -4.71
CA THR A 145 -4.46 30.62 -3.76
C THR A 145 -3.27 29.94 -3.09
N TYR A 146 -3.41 28.69 -2.73
CA TYR A 146 -2.39 27.89 -2.01
C TYR A 146 -1.74 26.85 -2.92
N ALA A 147 -1.52 27.18 -4.18
CA ALA A 147 -0.86 26.29 -5.15
C ALA A 147 0.56 25.87 -4.71
N ASP A 148 1.23 26.69 -3.91
CA ASP A 148 2.56 26.41 -3.33
C ASP A 148 2.49 25.55 -2.05
N GLN A 149 1.32 25.03 -1.69
CA GLN A 149 1.08 24.14 -0.55
C GLN A 149 1.47 24.76 0.81
N ASN A 150 1.27 26.06 0.96
CA ASN A 150 1.65 26.80 2.17
C ASN A 150 0.46 27.14 3.08
N PHE A 151 -0.69 26.50 2.90
CA PHE A 151 -1.83 26.57 3.83
C PHE A 151 -1.47 25.84 5.14
N THR A 152 -1.75 26.47 6.27
CA THR A 152 -1.34 26.00 7.59
C THR A 152 -2.50 25.63 8.49
N LEU A 153 -2.22 24.97 9.61
CA LEU A 153 -3.23 24.71 10.66
C LEU A 153 -3.70 26.04 11.30
N GLU A 154 -2.85 27.04 11.38
CA GLU A 154 -3.16 28.38 11.88
C GLU A 154 -4.13 29.12 10.97
N ASP A 155 -4.00 28.98 9.63
CA ASP A 155 -4.99 29.50 8.68
C ASP A 155 -6.36 28.89 8.91
N LEU A 156 -6.39 27.59 9.21
CA LEU A 156 -7.62 26.89 9.56
C LEU A 156 -8.19 27.34 10.92
N ALA A 157 -7.30 27.60 11.89
CA ALA A 157 -7.67 28.09 13.24
C ALA A 157 -8.25 29.50 13.22
N ALA A 158 -8.12 30.28 12.13
CA ALA A 158 -8.87 31.51 11.93
C ALA A 158 -10.42 31.27 11.87
N GLY A 159 -10.83 30.02 11.73
CA GLY A 159 -12.23 29.63 11.77
C GLY A 159 -13.07 30.10 10.58
N THR A 160 -12.44 30.36 9.43
CA THR A 160 -13.12 30.83 8.22
C THR A 160 -13.70 29.69 7.39
N TYR A 161 -13.01 28.54 7.38
CA TYR A 161 -13.25 27.45 6.44
C TYR A 161 -14.08 26.32 7.04
N SER A 162 -14.90 25.68 6.21
CA SER A 162 -15.55 24.41 6.49
C SER A 162 -14.60 23.26 6.20
N VAL A 163 -14.68 22.18 6.99
CA VAL A 163 -13.66 21.11 7.01
C VAL A 163 -14.31 19.74 6.97
N ALA A 164 -13.82 18.84 6.13
CA ALA A 164 -14.13 17.42 6.24
C ALA A 164 -13.00 16.67 6.95
N VAL A 165 -13.39 15.85 7.93
CA VAL A 165 -12.51 15.01 8.73
C VAL A 165 -13.09 13.60 8.82
N GLY A 166 -12.26 12.57 8.84
CA GLY A 166 -12.72 11.22 9.16
C GLY A 166 -13.27 11.14 10.58
N ASP A 167 -14.32 10.34 10.80
CA ASP A 167 -14.83 10.07 12.14
C ASP A 167 -13.82 9.24 12.97
N ALA A 168 -14.16 8.93 14.23
CA ALA A 168 -13.28 8.21 15.16
C ALA A 168 -12.82 6.84 14.67
N SER A 169 -13.53 6.22 13.72
CA SER A 169 -13.17 4.93 13.11
C SER A 169 -12.14 5.06 11.99
N VAL A 170 -11.93 6.28 11.49
CA VAL A 170 -11.04 6.58 10.34
C VAL A 170 -9.69 7.07 10.83
N PRO A 171 -8.58 6.32 10.62
CA PRO A 171 -7.27 6.71 11.12
C PRO A 171 -6.79 8.11 10.68
N ALA A 172 -7.04 8.50 9.43
CA ALA A 172 -6.72 9.84 8.94
C ALA A 172 -7.40 10.94 9.76
N GLY A 173 -8.66 10.72 10.18
CA GLY A 173 -9.40 11.66 11.05
C GLY A 173 -8.76 11.76 12.43
N ASN A 174 -8.30 10.65 12.99
CA ASN A 174 -7.63 10.66 14.29
C ASN A 174 -6.31 11.43 14.25
N TYR A 175 -5.53 11.31 13.19
CA TYR A 175 -4.32 12.12 12.99
C TYR A 175 -4.66 13.61 12.75
N ALA A 176 -5.74 13.89 12.00
CA ALA A 176 -6.22 15.26 11.81
C ALA A 176 -6.62 15.90 13.15
N ASN A 177 -7.35 15.17 14.00
CA ASN A 177 -7.76 15.64 15.34
C ASN A 177 -6.55 15.89 16.24
N GLN A 178 -5.52 15.01 16.19
CA GLN A 178 -4.26 15.23 16.89
C GLN A 178 -3.63 16.56 16.46
N ALA A 179 -3.49 16.79 15.15
CA ALA A 179 -2.92 18.02 14.62
C ALA A 179 -3.79 19.25 14.96
N LEU A 180 -5.09 19.17 14.77
CA LEU A 180 -6.03 20.24 15.08
C LEU A 180 -6.04 20.61 16.56
N SER A 181 -5.74 19.67 17.45
CA SER A 181 -5.65 19.96 18.89
C SER A 181 -4.46 20.86 19.24
N THR A 182 -3.39 20.88 18.45
CA THR A 182 -2.21 21.73 18.68
C THR A 182 -2.50 23.23 18.47
N VAL A 183 -3.50 23.51 17.64
CA VAL A 183 -3.94 24.90 17.33
C VAL A 183 -5.30 25.24 17.95
N GLY A 184 -5.78 24.42 18.90
CA GLY A 184 -7.04 24.67 19.63
C GLY A 184 -8.30 24.47 18.79
N CYS A 185 -8.22 23.74 17.69
CA CYS A 185 -9.34 23.44 16.80
C CYS A 185 -10.04 22.10 17.11
N PHE A 186 -9.51 21.31 18.03
CA PHE A 186 -10.10 20.09 18.56
C PHE A 186 -9.76 19.95 20.04
N VAL A 187 -10.71 19.53 20.86
CA VAL A 187 -10.53 19.28 22.30
C VAL A 187 -10.61 17.78 22.53
N ASP A 188 -9.45 17.13 22.76
CA ASP A 188 -9.40 15.71 23.12
C ASP A 188 -9.86 15.52 24.57
N THR A 189 -10.70 14.50 24.84
CA THR A 189 -11.25 14.23 26.19
C THR A 189 -10.17 13.94 27.22
N SER A 190 -8.98 13.48 26.81
CA SER A 190 -7.84 13.30 27.70
C SER A 190 -7.18 14.61 28.15
N GLY A 191 -7.54 15.74 27.55
CA GLY A 191 -6.90 17.05 27.76
C GLY A 191 -5.48 17.14 27.15
N LYS A 192 -5.05 16.16 26.36
CA LYS A 192 -3.76 16.15 25.67
C LYS A 192 -3.89 16.73 24.27
N THR A 193 -2.75 17.12 23.68
CA THR A 193 -2.68 17.68 22.33
C THR A 193 -1.60 16.97 21.50
N GLY A 194 -1.70 17.10 20.17
CA GLY A 194 -0.71 16.56 19.25
C GLY A 194 -0.55 15.05 19.38
N LYS A 195 0.70 14.59 19.32
CA LYS A 195 1.04 13.15 19.39
C LYS A 195 0.55 12.45 20.65
N ASP A 196 0.35 13.18 21.74
CA ASP A 196 -0.06 12.64 23.03
C ASP A 196 -1.57 12.44 23.12
N ALA A 197 -2.35 13.12 22.28
CA ALA A 197 -3.78 12.93 22.14
C ALA A 197 -4.07 11.60 21.40
N ALA A 198 -5.23 11.01 21.71
CA ALA A 198 -5.72 9.86 20.94
C ALA A 198 -6.31 10.31 19.60
N GLY A 199 -6.96 11.48 19.57
CA GLY A 199 -7.67 12.01 18.41
C GLY A 199 -8.96 11.27 18.07
N THR A 200 -9.34 10.26 18.87
CA THR A 200 -10.52 9.41 18.64
C THR A 200 -11.72 9.87 19.44
N ASP A 201 -11.51 10.56 20.55
CA ASP A 201 -12.55 10.96 21.49
C ASP A 201 -12.37 12.43 21.87
N GLY A 202 -13.33 13.26 21.51
CA GLY A 202 -13.26 14.69 21.72
C GLY A 202 -14.35 15.45 20.98
N SER A 203 -14.23 16.78 20.95
CA SER A 203 -15.22 17.68 20.39
C SER A 203 -14.59 18.87 19.68
N TYR A 204 -15.33 19.43 18.76
CA TYR A 204 -15.05 20.74 18.14
C TYR A 204 -15.80 21.88 18.82
N ASP A 205 -16.66 21.60 19.84
CA ASP A 205 -17.44 22.59 20.54
C ASP A 205 -16.54 23.59 21.28
N GLY A 206 -16.87 24.87 21.21
CA GLY A 206 -16.05 25.94 21.78
C GLY A 206 -14.74 26.22 21.01
N THR A 207 -14.50 25.58 19.89
CA THR A 207 -13.33 25.84 19.05
C THR A 207 -13.66 26.71 17.84
N PRO A 208 -12.64 27.24 17.10
CA PRO A 208 -12.88 27.97 15.86
C PRO A 208 -13.61 27.17 14.77
N LEU A 209 -13.61 25.83 14.88
CA LEU A 209 -14.27 24.93 13.93
C LEU A 209 -15.65 24.44 14.38
N GLU A 210 -16.20 24.98 15.49
CA GLU A 210 -17.56 24.65 15.93
C GLU A 210 -18.59 24.89 14.81
N GLY A 211 -19.37 23.84 14.49
CA GLY A 211 -20.40 23.85 13.46
C GLY A 211 -19.88 23.84 12.01
N LYS A 212 -18.56 23.72 11.80
CA LYS A 212 -17.91 23.74 10.46
C LYS A 212 -17.32 22.40 10.05
N VAL A 213 -17.34 21.42 10.94
CA VAL A 213 -16.74 20.10 10.66
C VAL A 213 -17.79 19.12 10.15
N ASN A 214 -17.47 18.50 9.03
CA ASN A 214 -18.23 17.43 8.40
C ASN A 214 -17.50 16.10 8.62
N LEU A 215 -18.01 15.28 9.54
CA LEU A 215 -17.42 13.97 9.85
C LEU A 215 -17.82 12.92 8.81
N GLN A 216 -16.87 12.12 8.37
CA GLN A 216 -17.06 11.12 7.34
C GLN A 216 -16.56 9.73 7.78
N SER A 217 -17.27 8.69 7.37
CA SER A 217 -16.99 7.30 7.73
C SER A 217 -15.83 6.65 6.92
N SER A 218 -15.24 7.37 5.98
CA SER A 218 -14.07 6.90 5.24
C SER A 218 -13.27 8.06 4.65
N VAL A 219 -11.98 7.88 4.45
CA VAL A 219 -11.11 8.87 3.81
C VAL A 219 -11.56 9.20 2.38
N GLY A 220 -12.11 8.22 1.65
CA GLY A 220 -12.67 8.46 0.33
C GLY A 220 -13.89 9.40 0.35
N ASN A 221 -14.74 9.31 1.38
CA ASN A 221 -15.84 10.24 1.56
C ASN A 221 -15.33 11.62 1.99
N VAL A 222 -14.30 11.70 2.84
CA VAL A 222 -13.61 12.95 3.18
C VAL A 222 -13.11 13.65 1.90
N CYS A 223 -12.41 12.95 1.04
CA CYS A 223 -11.91 13.47 -0.24
C CYS A 223 -13.04 13.99 -1.14
N LYS A 224 -14.15 13.24 -1.25
CA LYS A 224 -15.33 13.62 -2.03
C LYS A 224 -15.98 14.91 -1.55
N GLN A 225 -15.96 15.22 -0.25
CA GLN A 225 -16.52 16.48 0.26
C GLN A 225 -15.77 17.69 -0.31
N ALA A 226 -14.42 17.65 -0.33
CA ALA A 226 -13.61 18.71 -0.94
C ALA A 226 -13.76 18.72 -2.47
N GLN A 227 -13.75 17.55 -3.11
CA GLN A 227 -13.90 17.41 -4.56
C GLN A 227 -15.21 18.04 -5.06
N SER A 228 -16.31 17.87 -4.33
CA SER A 228 -17.62 18.42 -4.70
C SER A 228 -17.81 19.87 -4.28
N GLY A 229 -16.89 20.47 -3.54
CA GLY A 229 -17.03 21.80 -2.96
C GLY A 229 -18.04 21.87 -1.79
N ALA A 230 -18.40 20.73 -1.20
CA ALA A 230 -19.27 20.67 -0.03
C ALA A 230 -18.57 21.19 1.25
N VAL A 231 -17.24 21.14 1.26
CA VAL A 231 -16.37 21.79 2.23
C VAL A 231 -15.21 22.48 1.52
N ASP A 232 -14.58 23.43 2.22
CA ASP A 232 -13.44 24.17 1.69
C ASP A 232 -12.15 23.36 1.78
N VAL A 233 -11.93 22.65 2.91
CA VAL A 233 -10.73 21.89 3.24
C VAL A 233 -11.07 20.46 3.65
N ALA A 234 -10.22 19.50 3.31
CA ALA A 234 -10.35 18.14 3.79
C ALA A 234 -9.00 17.58 4.22
N PHE A 235 -8.98 16.72 5.25
CA PHE A 235 -7.80 16.01 5.72
C PHE A 235 -7.76 14.59 5.16
N VAL A 236 -6.76 14.31 4.33
CA VAL A 236 -6.55 13.01 3.68
C VAL A 236 -5.06 12.63 3.73
N TYR A 237 -4.71 11.43 3.32
CA TYR A 237 -3.31 11.08 3.09
C TYR A 237 -2.83 11.58 1.73
N SER A 238 -1.52 11.83 1.60
CA SER A 238 -0.93 12.21 0.31
C SER A 238 -1.24 11.17 -0.78
N SER A 239 -1.21 9.88 -0.47
CA SER A 239 -1.58 8.80 -1.38
C SER A 239 -3.05 8.83 -1.86
N ASP A 240 -3.96 9.40 -1.05
CA ASP A 240 -5.38 9.50 -1.42
C ASP A 240 -5.61 10.52 -2.55
N VAL A 241 -4.75 11.53 -2.65
CA VAL A 241 -4.80 12.52 -3.76
C VAL A 241 -4.58 11.82 -5.10
N TYR A 242 -3.63 10.90 -5.16
CA TYR A 242 -3.37 10.08 -6.37
C TYR A 242 -4.48 9.07 -6.61
N ARG A 243 -5.03 8.50 -5.55
CA ARG A 243 -6.07 7.47 -5.62
C ARG A 243 -7.40 7.99 -6.11
N PHE A 244 -7.85 9.14 -5.61
CA PHE A 244 -9.19 9.67 -5.88
C PHE A 244 -9.20 10.77 -6.95
N GLY A 245 -8.16 11.60 -7.03
CA GLY A 245 -8.10 12.76 -7.92
C GLY A 245 -9.11 13.85 -7.57
N GLY A 246 -9.20 14.88 -8.42
CA GLY A 246 -10.19 15.96 -8.28
C GLY A 246 -9.98 16.89 -7.07
N VAL A 247 -8.87 16.73 -6.36
CA VAL A 247 -8.43 17.60 -5.28
C VAL A 247 -6.96 17.95 -5.45
N LYS A 248 -6.53 19.07 -4.86
CA LYS A 248 -5.13 19.49 -4.78
C LYS A 248 -4.69 19.64 -3.35
N VAL A 249 -3.44 19.26 -3.08
CA VAL A 249 -2.78 19.56 -1.81
C VAL A 249 -2.60 21.07 -1.70
N ILE A 250 -3.14 21.65 -0.64
CA ILE A 250 -2.99 23.07 -0.31
C ILE A 250 -2.01 23.28 0.85
N GLY A 251 -1.76 22.24 1.67
CA GLY A 251 -0.81 22.27 2.76
C GLY A 251 -0.49 20.87 3.27
N VAL A 252 0.73 20.69 3.76
CA VAL A 252 1.17 19.46 4.43
C VAL A 252 1.04 19.69 5.94
N VAL A 253 0.40 18.76 6.65
CA VAL A 253 0.27 18.83 8.10
C VAL A 253 1.63 18.53 8.75
N PRO A 254 2.14 19.39 9.64
CA PRO A 254 3.47 19.16 10.24
C PRO A 254 3.52 17.82 11.01
N ALA A 255 4.51 16.99 10.68
CA ALA A 255 4.66 15.63 11.21
C ALA A 255 4.88 15.58 12.73
N ASP A 256 5.25 16.69 13.37
CA ASP A 256 5.38 16.79 14.81
C ASP A 256 4.04 17.04 15.55
N THR A 257 2.98 17.35 14.83
CA THR A 257 1.64 17.61 15.38
C THR A 257 0.78 16.34 15.55
N HIS A 258 1.16 15.23 14.96
CA HIS A 258 0.43 13.95 15.03
C HIS A 258 1.40 12.76 15.14
N LYS A 259 0.89 11.58 15.49
CA LYS A 259 1.69 10.34 15.49
C LYS A 259 2.14 10.00 14.08
N ASN A 260 3.29 9.32 13.98
CA ASN A 260 3.80 8.88 12.69
C ASN A 260 2.79 8.01 11.96
N ILE A 261 2.55 8.34 10.70
CA ILE A 261 1.69 7.58 9.82
C ILE A 261 2.58 6.54 9.14
N VAL A 262 2.42 5.29 9.55
CA VAL A 262 3.15 4.15 8.99
C VAL A 262 2.17 3.04 8.63
N TYR A 263 2.54 2.28 7.62
CA TYR A 263 1.85 1.08 7.19
C TYR A 263 2.72 -0.12 7.53
N PRO A 264 2.53 -0.75 8.69
CA PRO A 264 3.25 -1.96 9.01
C PRO A 264 2.70 -3.14 8.22
N ALA A 265 3.63 -4.02 7.81
CA ALA A 265 3.35 -5.32 7.21
C ALA A 265 3.86 -6.43 8.12
N ALA A 266 3.22 -7.59 8.05
CA ALA A 266 3.66 -8.81 8.72
C ALA A 266 3.09 -10.06 8.03
N ILE A 267 3.76 -11.18 8.16
CA ILE A 267 3.26 -12.49 7.71
C ILE A 267 2.22 -12.98 8.72
N CYS A 268 1.09 -13.47 8.23
CA CYS A 268 0.07 -14.07 9.09
C CYS A 268 0.55 -15.39 9.68
N LYS A 269 0.21 -15.65 10.95
CA LYS A 269 0.74 -16.81 11.70
C LYS A 269 0.28 -18.14 11.13
N ASP A 270 -0.93 -18.17 10.55
CA ASP A 270 -1.54 -19.37 9.97
C ASP A 270 -1.20 -19.52 8.47
N SER A 271 -0.29 -18.69 7.94
CA SER A 271 0.15 -18.80 6.55
C SER A 271 0.84 -20.14 6.30
N THR A 272 0.37 -20.85 5.29
CA THR A 272 1.00 -22.06 4.76
C THR A 272 2.01 -21.76 3.65
N GLN A 273 2.11 -20.49 3.25
CA GLN A 273 2.97 -19.98 2.17
C GLN A 273 3.95 -18.91 2.67
N SER A 274 4.39 -19.00 3.93
CA SER A 274 5.14 -17.95 4.61
C SER A 274 6.44 -17.55 3.90
N GLU A 275 7.15 -18.49 3.27
CA GLU A 275 8.39 -18.18 2.54
C GLU A 275 8.12 -17.39 1.27
N ALA A 276 7.16 -17.83 0.43
CA ALA A 276 6.76 -17.10 -0.76
C ALA A 276 6.16 -15.71 -0.44
N ALA A 277 5.42 -15.62 0.67
CA ALA A 277 4.88 -14.36 1.15
C ALA A 277 6.00 -13.39 1.59
N LYS A 278 7.04 -13.86 2.26
CA LYS A 278 8.23 -13.06 2.61
C LYS A 278 8.97 -12.60 1.36
N GLU A 279 9.22 -13.51 0.43
CA GLU A 279 9.88 -13.21 -0.84
C GLU A 279 9.15 -12.12 -1.62
N PHE A 280 7.83 -12.23 -1.75
CA PHE A 280 7.01 -11.20 -2.38
C PHE A 280 7.14 -9.84 -1.67
N ILE A 281 7.01 -9.80 -0.35
CA ILE A 281 7.07 -8.54 0.42
C ILE A 281 8.49 -7.94 0.39
N GLU A 282 9.53 -8.75 0.46
CA GLU A 282 10.91 -8.30 0.33
C GLU A 282 11.16 -7.70 -1.06
N TRP A 283 10.74 -8.40 -2.12
CA TRP A 283 10.82 -7.88 -3.47
C TRP A 283 10.02 -6.58 -3.62
N ALA A 284 8.78 -6.54 -3.15
CA ALA A 284 7.90 -5.37 -3.24
C ALA A 284 8.50 -4.12 -2.56
N THR A 285 9.43 -4.31 -1.61
CA THR A 285 10.07 -3.21 -0.87
C THR A 285 11.49 -2.91 -1.32
N THR A 286 12.15 -3.81 -2.05
CA THR A 286 13.56 -3.68 -2.44
C THR A 286 13.76 -3.47 -3.93
N ASP A 287 12.91 -4.05 -4.77
CA ASP A 287 12.98 -3.93 -6.23
C ASP A 287 12.80 -2.49 -6.72
N ALA A 288 13.52 -2.10 -7.75
CA ALA A 288 13.54 -0.73 -8.25
C ALA A 288 12.23 -0.32 -8.95
N ASP A 289 11.63 -1.24 -9.70
CA ASP A 289 10.39 -0.97 -10.43
C ASP A 289 9.18 -1.02 -9.49
N ALA A 290 9.19 -1.93 -8.51
CA ALA A 290 8.20 -1.94 -7.42
C ALA A 290 8.24 -0.63 -6.62
N LYS A 291 9.43 -0.15 -6.22
CA LYS A 291 9.61 1.15 -5.53
C LYS A 291 9.05 2.31 -6.34
N LYS A 292 9.30 2.32 -7.64
CA LYS A 292 8.79 3.34 -8.55
C LYS A 292 7.26 3.33 -8.60
N LEU A 293 6.65 2.15 -8.70
CA LEU A 293 5.19 2.02 -8.64
C LEU A 293 4.62 2.57 -7.34
N TRP A 294 5.19 2.24 -6.18
CA TRP A 294 4.72 2.82 -4.91
C TRP A 294 4.78 4.34 -4.91
N GLN A 295 5.88 4.92 -5.39
CA GLN A 295 6.05 6.38 -5.48
C GLN A 295 5.04 7.03 -6.44
N GLU A 296 4.74 6.39 -7.57
CA GLU A 296 3.73 6.85 -8.52
C GLU A 296 2.33 6.93 -7.89
N TRP A 297 2.06 6.13 -6.87
CA TRP A 297 0.83 6.15 -6.07
C TRP A 297 0.94 6.95 -4.76
N GLY A 298 2.03 7.71 -4.59
CA GLY A 298 2.21 8.61 -3.45
C GLY A 298 2.59 7.91 -2.14
N PHE A 299 3.13 6.68 -2.20
CA PHE A 299 3.66 5.98 -1.04
C PHE A 299 5.18 6.16 -0.94
N GLU A 300 5.66 6.45 0.27
CA GLU A 300 7.09 6.48 0.58
C GLU A 300 7.47 5.23 1.39
N LEU A 301 8.42 4.43 0.86
CA LEU A 301 8.95 3.27 1.58
C LEU A 301 9.81 3.73 2.76
N VAL A 302 9.69 3.02 3.87
CA VAL A 302 10.60 3.18 5.00
C VAL A 302 11.96 2.58 4.60
N SER A 303 13.00 3.43 4.54
CA SER A 303 14.38 3.03 4.23
C SER A 303 15.06 2.39 5.45
#